data_074abbf6f6ef1e726240270473d16bde
#
_entry.id   074abbf6f6ef1e726240270473d16bde
#
_cell.length_a   1.000
_cell.length_b   1.000
_cell.length_c   1.000
_cell.angle_alpha   90.00
_cell.angle_beta   90.00
_cell.angle_gamma   90.00
#
_symmetry.space_group_name_H-M   'P 1'
#
loop_
_entity.id
_entity.type
_entity.pdbx_description
1 polymer ?
#
loop_
_entity_poly.entity_id
_entity_poly.type
_entity_poly.pdbx_seq_one_letter_code
_entity_poly.pdbx_strand_id
1 'polypeptide(L)'
;QAANLFRSLGIGSEDVVAYVLPNCNETVLALLGGATAGIVSPVNPLLDPAQIAAVLRETNAKVVVTLKAFPKSEVAQTTAQAVADAPNVHTVLEIDLNRYLTPPKSWLVPLLRPKNPVSHQAKVLDFNTEMAKQNTTLDFEDIQEDRVAALFHTGGTTGMPKVAQHLSSGIIYNGWVGSTLLFTEEDNVICP
;
A
#
# COMPACT_ATOMS: atom_id res chain seq x y z
N GLN A 1 3.98 2.28 14.25
CA GLN A 1 4.38 3.50 13.52
C GLN A 1 3.56 3.69 12.23
N ALA A 2 3.47 2.70 11.32
CA ALA A 2 2.72 2.85 10.06
C ALA A 2 1.24 3.18 10.29
N ALA A 3 0.58 2.52 11.25
CA ALA A 3 -0.81 2.81 11.60
C ALA A 3 -0.99 4.24 12.13
N ASN A 4 -0.08 4.70 13.01
CA ASN A 4 -0.10 6.07 13.51
C ASN A 4 0.13 7.10 12.38
N LEU A 5 1.01 6.79 11.43
CA LEU A 5 1.20 7.62 10.24
C LEU A 5 -0.13 7.77 9.47
N PHE A 6 -0.81 6.67 9.18
CA PHE A 6 -2.08 6.76 8.45
C PHE A 6 -3.15 7.53 9.23
N ARG A 7 -3.23 7.33 10.56
CA ARG A 7 -4.11 8.13 11.42
C ARG A 7 -3.76 9.62 11.39
N SER A 8 -2.48 9.97 11.44
CA SER A 8 -2.02 11.38 11.36
C SER A 8 -2.36 12.04 10.02
N LEU A 9 -2.56 11.24 8.97
CA LEU A 9 -3.02 11.68 7.64
C LEU A 9 -4.55 11.71 7.52
N GLY A 10 -5.29 11.50 8.61
CA GLY A 10 -6.74 11.59 8.64
C GLY A 10 -7.47 10.30 8.25
N ILE A 11 -6.79 9.16 8.26
CA ILE A 11 -7.42 7.85 8.02
C ILE A 11 -8.19 7.43 9.27
N GLY A 12 -9.51 7.33 9.17
CA GLY A 12 -10.39 6.74 10.18
C GLY A 12 -10.64 5.25 9.94
N SER A 13 -11.46 4.64 10.79
CA SER A 13 -11.76 3.18 10.73
C SER A 13 -12.39 2.71 9.42
N GLU A 14 -13.11 3.59 8.72
CA GLU A 14 -13.80 3.30 7.46
C GLU A 14 -13.09 3.87 6.24
N ASP A 15 -11.95 4.54 6.44
CA ASP A 15 -11.19 5.15 5.37
C ASP A 15 -10.18 4.18 4.76
N VAL A 16 -9.96 4.32 3.46
CA VAL A 16 -9.13 3.40 2.70
C VAL A 16 -7.74 3.96 2.44
N VAL A 17 -6.73 3.13 2.77
CA VAL A 17 -5.35 3.26 2.33
C VAL A 17 -5.09 2.25 1.22
N ALA A 18 -4.84 2.71 0.00
CA ALA A 18 -4.42 1.85 -1.08
C ALA A 18 -2.88 1.75 -1.15
N TYR A 19 -2.37 0.64 -1.65
CA TYR A 19 -0.96 0.58 -2.05
C TYR A 19 -0.77 -0.06 -3.42
N VAL A 20 0.16 0.49 -4.19
CA VAL A 20 0.59 0.01 -5.51
C VAL A 20 2.08 -0.27 -5.42
N LEU A 21 2.45 -1.46 -4.95
CA LEU A 21 3.81 -1.81 -4.59
C LEU A 21 4.17 -3.23 -5.06
N PRO A 22 5.43 -3.47 -5.42
CA PRO A 22 5.97 -4.82 -5.48
C PRO A 22 6.20 -5.38 -4.06
N ASN A 23 6.55 -6.65 -3.95
CA ASN A 23 6.90 -7.26 -2.66
C ASN A 23 8.19 -6.62 -2.10
N CYS A 24 8.05 -5.86 -1.02
CA CYS A 24 9.12 -5.25 -0.24
C CYS A 24 8.67 -5.13 1.22
N ASN A 25 9.58 -4.75 2.12
CA ASN A 25 9.24 -4.63 3.55
C ASN A 25 8.12 -3.62 3.79
N GLU A 26 8.12 -2.51 3.05
CA GLU A 26 7.11 -1.46 3.19
C GLU A 26 5.73 -1.91 2.73
N THR A 27 5.65 -2.90 1.83
CA THR A 27 4.36 -3.50 1.44
C THR A 27 3.68 -4.17 2.63
N VAL A 28 4.46 -4.90 3.45
CA VAL A 28 3.95 -5.50 4.69
C VAL A 28 3.55 -4.43 5.71
N LEU A 29 4.36 -3.37 5.83
CA LEU A 29 4.05 -2.25 6.73
C LEU A 29 2.80 -1.48 6.30
N ALA A 30 2.61 -1.28 4.99
CA ALA A 30 1.42 -0.65 4.43
C ALA A 30 0.17 -1.52 4.63
N LEU A 31 0.30 -2.84 4.40
CA LEU A 31 -0.78 -3.81 4.59
C LEU A 31 -1.25 -3.82 6.06
N LEU A 32 -0.34 -4.11 6.99
CA LEU A 32 -0.69 -4.24 8.41
C LEU A 32 -1.06 -2.89 9.02
N GLY A 33 -0.29 -1.83 8.74
CA GLY A 33 -0.57 -0.50 9.25
C GLY A 33 -1.89 0.07 8.71
N GLY A 34 -2.20 -0.16 7.42
CA GLY A 34 -3.45 0.25 6.79
C GLY A 34 -4.65 -0.48 7.38
N ALA A 35 -4.55 -1.81 7.54
CA ALA A 35 -5.60 -2.62 8.17
C ALA A 35 -5.84 -2.25 9.65
N THR A 36 -4.78 -1.84 10.37
CA THR A 36 -4.90 -1.38 11.76
C THR A 36 -5.54 0.01 11.85
N ALA A 37 -5.13 0.94 11.00
CA ALA A 37 -5.63 2.32 11.04
C ALA A 37 -7.04 2.45 10.45
N GLY A 38 -7.34 1.72 9.39
CA GLY A 38 -8.59 1.81 8.64
C GLY A 38 -8.80 0.56 7.80
N ILE A 39 -9.01 0.73 6.51
CA ILE A 39 -9.19 -0.35 5.54
C ILE A 39 -8.01 -0.30 4.56
N VAL A 40 -7.32 -1.41 4.34
CA VAL A 40 -6.25 -1.47 3.35
C VAL A 40 -6.76 -2.01 2.02
N SER A 41 -6.30 -1.44 0.90
CA SER A 41 -6.61 -1.92 -0.46
C SER A 41 -5.33 -2.21 -1.23
N PRO A 42 -4.90 -3.48 -1.30
CA PRO A 42 -3.82 -3.90 -2.19
C PRO A 42 -4.21 -3.76 -3.65
N VAL A 43 -3.40 -3.06 -4.44
CA VAL A 43 -3.61 -2.87 -5.87
C VAL A 43 -2.45 -3.47 -6.64
N ASN A 44 -2.75 -4.32 -7.60
CA ASN A 44 -1.72 -4.96 -8.43
C ASN A 44 -0.95 -3.88 -9.23
N PRO A 45 0.39 -3.77 -9.05
CA PRO A 45 1.21 -2.77 -9.74
C PRO A 45 1.36 -3.02 -11.26
N LEU A 46 0.88 -4.15 -11.77
CA LEU A 46 0.90 -4.48 -13.21
C LEU A 46 -0.37 -4.02 -13.95
N LEU A 47 -1.35 -3.44 -13.25
CA LEU A 47 -2.53 -2.84 -13.88
C LEU A 47 -2.17 -1.56 -14.62
N ASP A 48 -2.95 -1.23 -15.64
CA ASP A 48 -2.81 0.05 -16.33
C ASP A 48 -3.33 1.24 -15.48
N PRO A 49 -2.98 2.49 -15.82
CA PRO A 49 -3.37 3.66 -15.05
C PRO A 49 -4.89 3.81 -14.88
N ALA A 50 -5.67 3.48 -15.91
CA ALA A 50 -7.14 3.62 -15.88
C ALA A 50 -7.78 2.60 -14.93
N GLN A 51 -7.25 1.37 -14.91
CA GLN A 51 -7.68 0.32 -13.98
C GLN A 51 -7.34 0.69 -12.54
N ILE A 52 -6.11 1.16 -12.27
CA ILE A 52 -5.72 1.63 -10.93
C ILE A 52 -6.62 2.79 -10.49
N ALA A 53 -6.84 3.80 -11.36
CA ALA A 53 -7.71 4.93 -11.06
C ALA A 53 -9.15 4.49 -10.74
N ALA A 54 -9.67 3.51 -11.48
CA ALA A 54 -11.00 2.96 -11.21
C ALA A 54 -11.07 2.32 -9.82
N VAL A 55 -10.06 1.53 -9.44
CA VAL A 55 -9.94 0.94 -8.10
C VAL A 55 -9.88 2.01 -7.02
N LEU A 56 -9.04 3.04 -7.19
CA LEU A 56 -8.90 4.14 -6.22
C LEU A 56 -10.22 4.91 -6.02
N ARG A 57 -10.99 5.12 -7.08
CA ARG A 57 -12.31 5.76 -7.00
C ARG A 57 -13.35 4.85 -6.36
N GLU A 58 -13.42 3.58 -6.78
CA GLU A 58 -14.39 2.61 -6.25
C GLU A 58 -14.22 2.39 -4.75
N THR A 59 -12.98 2.27 -4.29
CA THR A 59 -12.66 2.11 -2.86
C THR A 59 -12.68 3.43 -2.08
N ASN A 60 -12.82 4.56 -2.76
CA ASN A 60 -12.67 5.90 -2.17
C ASN A 60 -11.36 6.06 -1.38
N ALA A 61 -10.26 5.53 -1.93
CA ALA A 61 -8.96 5.58 -1.28
C ALA A 61 -8.50 7.03 -1.07
N LYS A 62 -8.12 7.38 0.16
CA LYS A 62 -7.67 8.72 0.54
C LYS A 62 -6.16 8.86 0.49
N VAL A 63 -5.44 7.79 0.81
CA VAL A 63 -3.98 7.72 0.80
C VAL A 63 -3.53 6.59 -0.11
N VAL A 64 -2.49 6.85 -0.91
CA VAL A 64 -1.86 5.84 -1.77
C VAL A 64 -0.39 5.70 -1.39
N VAL A 65 0.05 4.46 -1.12
CA VAL A 65 1.47 4.13 -0.94
C VAL A 65 2.01 3.55 -2.23
N THR A 66 3.08 4.12 -2.77
CA THR A 66 3.66 3.68 -4.05
C THR A 66 5.18 3.82 -4.09
N LEU A 67 5.80 3.38 -5.17
CA LEU A 67 7.22 3.58 -5.38
C LEU A 67 7.54 5.03 -5.77
N LYS A 68 8.64 5.55 -5.24
CA LYS A 68 9.36 6.64 -5.87
C LYS A 68 9.91 6.17 -7.20
N ALA A 69 9.92 7.06 -8.22
CA ALA A 69 10.43 6.71 -9.54
C ALA A 69 11.76 5.96 -9.45
N PHE A 70 11.84 4.80 -10.09
CA PHE A 70 13.00 3.90 -10.00
C PHE A 70 13.39 3.41 -11.40
N PRO A 71 14.71 3.26 -11.71
CA PRO A 71 15.14 2.80 -13.04
C PRO A 71 14.52 1.45 -13.42
N LYS A 72 14.01 1.34 -14.64
CA LYS A 72 13.33 0.15 -15.18
C LYS A 72 12.01 -0.22 -14.49
N SER A 73 11.40 0.69 -13.75
CA SER A 73 10.07 0.49 -13.17
C SER A 73 9.14 1.62 -13.61
N GLU A 74 7.94 1.26 -14.04
CA GLU A 74 6.89 2.21 -14.45
C GLU A 74 5.87 2.48 -13.34
N VAL A 75 5.97 1.77 -12.20
CA VAL A 75 4.98 1.82 -11.11
C VAL A 75 4.70 3.26 -10.65
N ALA A 76 5.75 4.06 -10.47
CA ALA A 76 5.58 5.46 -10.05
C ALA A 76 4.81 6.30 -11.06
N GLN A 77 5.14 6.16 -12.36
CA GLN A 77 4.49 6.89 -13.44
C GLN A 77 3.04 6.46 -13.63
N THR A 78 2.82 5.14 -13.65
CA THR A 78 1.49 4.52 -13.75
C THR A 78 0.60 4.97 -12.59
N THR A 79 1.13 4.94 -11.36
CA THR A 79 0.37 5.38 -10.17
C THR A 79 0.10 6.87 -10.21
N ALA A 80 1.06 7.71 -10.64
CA ALA A 80 0.84 9.16 -10.73
C ALA A 80 -0.27 9.50 -11.73
N GLN A 81 -0.33 8.81 -12.88
CA GLN A 81 -1.43 8.95 -13.84
C GLN A 81 -2.77 8.55 -13.22
N ALA A 82 -2.80 7.43 -12.51
CA ALA A 82 -4.01 6.96 -11.84
C ALA A 82 -4.51 7.93 -10.76
N VAL A 83 -3.58 8.51 -9.98
CA VAL A 83 -3.92 9.49 -8.94
C VAL A 83 -4.46 10.79 -9.54
N ALA A 84 -3.96 11.23 -10.70
CA ALA A 84 -4.50 12.40 -11.41
C ALA A 84 -5.99 12.22 -11.76
N ASP A 85 -6.40 10.98 -12.04
CA ASP A 85 -7.79 10.60 -12.35
C ASP A 85 -8.61 10.13 -11.12
N ALA A 86 -8.04 10.23 -9.91
CA ALA A 86 -8.68 9.84 -8.65
C ALA A 86 -8.69 11.02 -7.66
N PRO A 87 -9.61 11.98 -7.78
CA PRO A 87 -9.61 13.24 -7.00
C PRO A 87 -9.83 13.03 -5.49
N ASN A 88 -10.32 11.87 -5.07
CA ASN A 88 -10.45 11.45 -3.67
C ASN A 88 -9.10 11.22 -2.97
N VAL A 89 -8.03 10.94 -3.72
CA VAL A 89 -6.69 10.76 -3.17
C VAL A 89 -6.09 12.13 -2.83
N HIS A 90 -5.79 12.34 -1.55
CA HIS A 90 -5.19 13.60 -1.09
C HIS A 90 -3.72 13.47 -0.69
N THR A 91 -3.21 12.25 -0.47
CA THR A 91 -1.81 12.01 -0.10
C THR A 91 -1.24 10.80 -0.82
N VAL A 92 -0.04 10.96 -1.36
CA VAL A 92 0.79 9.88 -1.91
C VAL A 92 2.02 9.73 -1.03
N LEU A 93 2.27 8.53 -0.55
CA LEU A 93 3.45 8.15 0.23
C LEU A 93 4.41 7.37 -0.67
N GLU A 94 5.55 7.95 -0.97
CA GLU A 94 6.56 7.32 -1.82
C GLU A 94 7.56 6.50 -1.02
N ILE A 95 7.94 5.34 -1.56
CA ILE A 95 8.96 4.44 -1.02
C ILE A 95 10.14 4.40 -1.99
N ASP A 96 11.34 4.71 -1.50
CA ASP A 96 12.55 4.67 -2.30
C ASP A 96 13.29 3.33 -2.14
N LEU A 97 13.20 2.46 -3.15
CA LEU A 97 13.92 1.18 -3.18
C LEU A 97 15.44 1.33 -3.20
N ASN A 98 15.97 2.53 -3.44
CA ASN A 98 17.41 2.78 -3.38
C ASN A 98 18.02 2.47 -2.01
N ARG A 99 17.21 2.51 -0.94
CA ARG A 99 17.61 2.18 0.42
C ARG A 99 18.10 0.73 0.59
N TYR A 100 17.70 -0.17 -0.32
CA TYR A 100 18.12 -1.57 -0.31
C TYR A 100 19.38 -1.84 -1.12
N LEU A 101 19.93 -0.82 -1.77
CA LEU A 101 21.10 -0.95 -2.61
C LEU A 101 22.37 -0.48 -1.90
N THR A 102 23.46 -1.18 -2.17
CA THR A 102 24.80 -0.80 -1.74
C THR A 102 25.56 -0.09 -2.87
N PRO A 103 26.60 0.72 -2.55
CA PRO A 103 27.51 1.26 -3.56
C PRO A 103 28.12 0.16 -4.44
N PRO A 104 28.36 0.40 -5.75
CA PRO A 104 28.11 1.69 -6.44
C PRO A 104 26.68 1.89 -6.94
N LYS A 105 25.82 0.86 -6.86
CA LYS A 105 24.44 0.92 -7.43
C LYS A 105 23.61 2.04 -6.80
N SER A 106 23.70 2.21 -5.46
CA SER A 106 22.95 3.27 -4.76
C SER A 106 23.30 4.69 -5.20
N TRP A 107 24.52 4.92 -5.71
CA TRP A 107 24.95 6.22 -6.24
C TRP A 107 24.45 6.47 -7.66
N LEU A 108 24.23 5.40 -8.44
CA LEU A 108 23.77 5.50 -9.82
C LEU A 108 22.27 5.71 -9.93
N VAL A 109 21.47 5.16 -9.01
CA VAL A 109 20.01 5.25 -9.06
C VAL A 109 19.50 6.69 -9.12
N PRO A 110 19.97 7.65 -8.30
CA PRO A 110 19.50 9.03 -8.39
C PRO A 110 19.77 9.69 -9.75
N LEU A 111 20.88 9.31 -10.42
CA LEU A 111 21.27 9.84 -11.74
C LEU A 111 20.42 9.23 -12.88
N LEU A 112 20.02 7.96 -12.72
CA LEU A 112 19.26 7.20 -13.72
C LEU A 112 17.74 7.22 -13.46
N ARG A 113 17.30 7.89 -12.40
CA ARG A 113 15.89 7.97 -12.00
C ARG A 113 15.06 8.65 -13.10
N PRO A 114 14.02 7.98 -13.61
CA PRO A 114 13.14 8.61 -14.59
C PRO A 114 12.41 9.79 -13.95
N LYS A 115 12.20 10.83 -14.74
CA LYS A 115 11.34 11.96 -14.32
C LYS A 115 9.90 11.50 -14.38
N ASN A 116 9.11 11.83 -13.36
CA ASN A 116 7.67 11.64 -13.42
C ASN A 116 7.03 12.89 -14.03
N PRO A 117 6.59 12.84 -15.30
CA PRO A 117 6.04 14.02 -15.97
C PRO A 117 4.60 14.33 -15.56
N VAL A 118 3.94 13.40 -14.85
CA VAL A 118 2.52 13.53 -14.49
C VAL A 118 2.40 14.26 -13.16
N SER A 119 1.71 15.39 -13.19
CA SER A 119 1.33 16.15 -12.00
C SER A 119 -0.06 15.71 -11.55
N HIS A 120 -0.26 15.61 -10.25
CA HIS A 120 -1.55 15.31 -9.63
C HIS A 120 -1.79 16.19 -8.39
N GLN A 121 -3.02 16.22 -7.90
CA GLN A 121 -3.48 17.08 -6.80
C GLN A 121 -2.98 16.65 -5.42
N ALA A 122 -2.62 15.37 -5.25
CA ALA A 122 -2.27 14.81 -3.95
C ALA A 122 -0.91 15.32 -3.45
N LYS A 123 -0.80 15.52 -2.13
CA LYS A 123 0.46 15.83 -1.46
C LYS A 123 1.38 14.61 -1.49
N VAL A 124 2.63 14.80 -1.94
CA VAL A 124 3.64 13.72 -1.96
C VAL A 124 4.54 13.81 -0.74
N LEU A 125 4.72 12.69 -0.04
CA LEU A 125 5.56 12.54 1.15
C LEU A 125 6.41 11.27 1.05
N ASP A 126 7.52 11.22 1.78
CA ASP A 126 8.34 10.01 1.90
C ASP A 126 7.81 9.12 3.03
N PHE A 127 7.40 7.89 2.70
CA PHE A 127 6.78 6.95 3.63
C PHE A 127 7.66 6.66 4.86
N ASN A 128 8.93 6.35 4.63
CA ASN A 128 9.83 5.95 5.71
C ASN A 128 10.18 7.12 6.62
N THR A 129 10.37 8.30 6.05
CA THR A 129 10.66 9.53 6.81
C THR A 129 9.47 9.92 7.68
N GLU A 130 8.25 9.88 7.14
CA GLU A 130 7.05 10.23 7.91
C GLU A 130 6.71 9.16 8.95
N MET A 131 6.91 7.88 8.64
CA MET A 131 6.72 6.78 9.58
C MET A 131 7.69 6.84 10.76
N ALA A 132 8.95 7.21 10.52
CA ALA A 132 9.95 7.32 11.57
C ALA A 132 9.65 8.42 12.62
N LYS A 133 8.79 9.38 12.29
CA LYS A 133 8.33 10.43 13.23
C LYS A 133 7.25 9.94 14.19
N GLN A 134 6.67 8.78 13.92
CA GLN A 134 5.53 8.26 14.68
C GLN A 134 5.96 7.42 15.88
N ASN A 135 5.15 7.40 16.91
CA ASN A 135 5.35 6.56 18.08
C ASN A 135 5.31 5.06 17.69
N THR A 136 6.03 4.23 18.45
CA THR A 136 6.04 2.77 18.28
C THR A 136 4.84 2.09 18.92
N THR A 137 4.16 2.74 19.86
CA THR A 137 2.86 2.36 20.42
C THR A 137 1.75 3.03 19.62
N LEU A 138 0.56 2.46 19.60
CA LEU A 138 -0.60 3.10 18.97
C LEU A 138 -0.99 4.37 19.72
N ASP A 139 -1.25 5.45 18.96
CA ASP A 139 -1.72 6.74 19.49
C ASP A 139 -3.26 6.82 19.50
N PHE A 140 -3.94 5.73 19.20
CA PHE A 140 -5.40 5.61 19.17
C PHE A 140 -5.82 4.25 19.74
N GLU A 141 -7.07 4.16 20.16
CA GLU A 141 -7.64 2.90 20.61
C GLU A 141 -7.83 1.95 19.42
N ASP A 142 -7.36 0.71 19.59
CA ASP A 142 -7.58 -0.35 18.61
C ASP A 142 -9.05 -0.75 18.61
N ILE A 143 -9.61 -0.92 17.41
CA ILE A 143 -11.03 -1.24 17.25
C ILE A 143 -11.21 -2.72 17.53
N GLN A 144 -11.95 -3.05 18.59
CA GLN A 144 -12.20 -4.42 19.02
C GLN A 144 -13.35 -5.10 18.27
N GLU A 145 -14.18 -4.32 17.58
CA GLU A 145 -15.30 -4.84 16.79
C GLU A 145 -14.80 -5.47 15.49
N ASP A 146 -15.47 -6.53 15.05
CA ASP A 146 -15.18 -7.13 13.75
C ASP A 146 -15.64 -6.19 12.63
N ARG A 147 -14.71 -5.80 11.78
CA ARG A 147 -14.93 -4.82 10.72
C ARG A 147 -14.23 -5.21 9.43
N VAL A 148 -14.60 -4.56 8.35
CA VAL A 148 -13.82 -4.66 7.11
C VAL A 148 -12.43 -4.08 7.37
N ALA A 149 -11.40 -4.90 7.20
CA ALA A 149 -10.01 -4.52 7.38
C ALA A 149 -9.26 -4.43 6.04
N ALA A 150 -9.74 -5.13 5.02
CA ALA A 150 -9.10 -5.11 3.70
C ALA A 150 -10.12 -5.24 2.56
N LEU A 151 -9.77 -4.63 1.42
CA LEU A 151 -10.49 -4.69 0.14
C LEU A 151 -9.56 -5.29 -0.91
N PHE A 152 -9.77 -6.55 -1.29
CA PHE A 152 -9.00 -7.20 -2.34
C PHE A 152 -9.76 -7.22 -3.67
N HIS A 153 -9.05 -6.97 -4.76
CA HIS A 153 -9.62 -7.05 -6.09
C HIS A 153 -9.46 -8.46 -6.64
N THR A 154 -10.56 -9.05 -7.06
CA THR A 154 -10.53 -10.35 -7.73
C THR A 154 -10.17 -10.16 -9.20
N GLY A 155 -9.23 -10.98 -9.70
CA GLY A 155 -8.91 -11.03 -11.13
C GLY A 155 -10.10 -11.55 -11.92
N GLY A 156 -10.90 -10.64 -12.51
CA GLY A 156 -11.97 -11.00 -13.46
C GLY A 156 -11.37 -11.20 -14.84
N THR A 157 -11.64 -12.32 -15.47
CA THR A 157 -11.19 -12.61 -16.86
C THR A 157 -11.98 -11.82 -17.92
N THR A 158 -13.07 -11.15 -17.56
CA THR A 158 -14.04 -10.59 -18.51
C THR A 158 -14.64 -9.23 -18.13
N GLY A 159 -14.07 -8.46 -17.19
CA GLY A 159 -14.65 -7.18 -16.77
C GLY A 159 -13.82 -6.43 -15.72
N MET A 160 -14.38 -5.33 -15.21
CA MET A 160 -13.79 -4.62 -14.08
C MET A 160 -13.58 -5.55 -12.87
N PRO A 161 -12.43 -5.50 -12.21
CA PRO A 161 -12.16 -6.30 -11.02
C PRO A 161 -13.24 -6.05 -9.95
N LYS A 162 -13.78 -7.11 -9.37
CA LYS A 162 -14.73 -6.99 -8.25
C LYS A 162 -13.97 -6.82 -6.95
N VAL A 163 -14.51 -6.02 -6.04
CA VAL A 163 -13.95 -5.80 -4.71
C VAL A 163 -14.50 -6.84 -3.74
N ALA A 164 -13.62 -7.63 -3.13
CA ALA A 164 -13.94 -8.55 -2.05
C ALA A 164 -13.60 -7.87 -0.71
N GLN A 165 -14.58 -7.82 0.20
CA GLN A 165 -14.39 -7.29 1.54
C GLN A 165 -13.91 -8.41 2.48
N HIS A 166 -12.84 -8.15 3.21
CA HIS A 166 -12.30 -9.06 4.21
C HIS A 166 -12.45 -8.47 5.60
N LEU A 167 -13.14 -9.21 6.47
CA LEU A 167 -13.27 -8.87 7.87
C LEU A 167 -11.96 -9.14 8.61
N SER A 168 -11.70 -8.38 9.67
CA SER A 168 -10.54 -8.55 10.54
C SER A 168 -10.48 -9.97 11.13
N SER A 169 -11.61 -10.51 11.58
CA SER A 169 -11.73 -11.88 12.07
C SER A 169 -11.31 -12.93 11.05
N GLY A 170 -11.71 -12.74 9.78
CA GLY A 170 -11.36 -13.66 8.69
C GLY A 170 -9.86 -13.66 8.39
N ILE A 171 -9.22 -12.50 8.41
CA ILE A 171 -7.76 -12.36 8.19
C ILE A 171 -7.00 -13.03 9.34
N ILE A 172 -7.39 -12.76 10.59
CA ILE A 172 -6.78 -13.35 11.79
C ILE A 172 -6.97 -14.87 11.78
N TYR A 173 -8.18 -15.36 11.46
CA TYR A 173 -8.47 -16.79 11.39
C TYR A 173 -7.57 -17.50 10.35
N ASN A 174 -7.41 -16.93 9.15
CA ASN A 174 -6.52 -17.48 8.13
C ASN A 174 -5.05 -17.51 8.59
N GLY A 175 -4.58 -16.47 9.28
CA GLY A 175 -3.26 -16.46 9.89
C GLY A 175 -3.10 -17.56 10.96
N TRP A 176 -4.10 -17.74 11.80
CA TRP A 176 -4.12 -18.81 12.81
C TRP A 176 -4.11 -20.21 12.18
N VAL A 177 -4.94 -20.45 11.17
CA VAL A 177 -4.95 -21.73 10.42
C VAL A 177 -3.57 -22.00 9.80
N GLY A 178 -2.97 -21.00 9.15
CA GLY A 178 -1.63 -21.13 8.57
C GLY A 178 -0.60 -21.53 9.63
N SER A 179 -0.53 -20.78 10.71
CA SER A 179 0.48 -20.99 11.76
C SER A 179 0.27 -22.26 12.59
N THR A 180 -0.97 -22.77 12.68
CA THR A 180 -1.29 -23.90 13.56
C THR A 180 -1.40 -25.22 12.81
N LEU A 181 -1.93 -25.19 11.58
CA LEU A 181 -2.29 -26.42 10.86
C LEU A 181 -1.47 -26.66 9.59
N LEU A 182 -0.88 -25.62 9.00
CA LEU A 182 -0.23 -25.72 7.68
C LEU A 182 1.28 -25.57 7.76
N PHE A 183 1.81 -24.71 8.64
CA PHE A 183 3.23 -24.38 8.70
C PHE A 183 3.87 -24.86 10.00
N THR A 184 5.13 -25.24 9.91
CA THR A 184 6.01 -25.59 11.03
C THR A 184 7.11 -24.53 11.18
N GLU A 185 7.90 -24.59 12.25
CA GLU A 185 9.04 -23.69 12.46
C GLU A 185 10.15 -23.87 11.41
N GLU A 186 10.14 -25.01 10.68
CA GLU A 186 11.13 -25.34 9.65
C GLU A 186 10.70 -24.85 8.25
N ASP A 187 9.46 -24.41 8.07
CA ASP A 187 8.92 -24.01 6.78
C ASP A 187 9.38 -22.61 6.39
N ASN A 188 9.78 -22.47 5.11
CA ASN A 188 10.03 -21.19 4.49
C ASN A 188 8.89 -20.86 3.55
N VAL A 189 8.14 -19.81 3.85
CA VAL A 189 7.04 -19.34 3.01
C VAL A 189 7.55 -18.29 2.03
N ILE A 190 7.35 -18.55 0.74
CA ILE A 190 7.67 -17.60 -0.33
C ILE A 190 6.36 -16.98 -0.83
N CYS A 191 6.30 -15.66 -0.82
CA CYS A 191 5.23 -14.89 -1.47
C CYS A 191 5.73 -14.47 -2.86
N PRO A 192 5.18 -15.04 -3.96
CA PRO A 192 5.61 -14.75 -5.32
C PRO A 192 5.21 -13.35 -5.81
#